data_ac9587c5c3f3af9a86a42ec6a17a85a7
#
_entry.id   ac9587c5c3f3af9a86a42ec6a17a85a7
#
_cell.length_a   1.000
_cell.length_b   1.000
_cell.length_c   1.000
_cell.angle_alpha   90.00
_cell.angle_beta   90.00
_cell.angle_gamma   90.00
#
_symmetry.space_group_name_H-M   'P 1'
#
loop_
_entity.id
_entity.type
_entity.pdbx_description
1 polymer ?
#
loop_
_entity_poly.entity_id
_entity_poly.type
_entity_poly.pdbx_seq_one_letter_code
_entity_poly.pdbx_strand_id
1 'polypeptide(L)'
;MHGRNEENQGLKARVSCAALLEWLRPVWRLDRAESTNRSRKYRRGPGEILIVNHNGRGWWDPLSEAKGDVFTLAQYLDPSLTFAGACRVLRGFAGITPASSAALRAPRTAAPDVPAEQRWERRALLSHGSASWRYLAGRRHLPARILIAARITDAVREGPHGSAWFAHRDGAGGLTGIEMRGSAWRGFSAGGGKTLFRLPGGSGRLSRVAVCEAAIDALSLAAIEGARRDTLYAATAGGMGPATLAALRQVLHGLSVDPAGMLIAATDADTAGRRHAVRLQGMATEAGVRFDTILPPGGLNDWNDALRALATVP
;
A
#
# COMPACT_ATOMS: atom_id res chain seq x y z
N MET A 1 -5.57 -28.45 -32.30
CA MET A 1 -5.64 -27.53 -31.13
C MET A 1 -4.78 -27.97 -29.95
N HIS A 2 -4.51 -29.25 -29.71
CA HIS A 2 -3.71 -29.78 -28.60
C HIS A 2 -2.26 -29.27 -28.57
N GLY A 3 -1.54 -29.27 -29.69
CA GLY A 3 -0.11 -28.90 -29.72
C GLY A 3 0.21 -27.43 -29.34
N ARG A 4 -0.70 -26.48 -29.62
CA ARG A 4 -0.49 -25.05 -29.19
C ARG A 4 -0.65 -24.87 -27.69
N ASN A 5 -1.51 -25.64 -27.06
CA ASN A 5 -1.73 -25.56 -25.61
C ASN A 5 -0.53 -26.15 -24.87
N GLU A 6 0.05 -27.23 -25.35
CA GLU A 6 1.26 -27.83 -24.80
C GLU A 6 2.48 -26.94 -24.97
N GLU A 7 2.64 -26.26 -26.09
CA GLU A 7 3.71 -25.30 -26.33
C GLU A 7 3.61 -24.09 -25.37
N ASN A 8 2.41 -23.56 -25.18
CA ASN A 8 2.17 -22.44 -24.26
C ASN A 8 2.42 -22.84 -22.80
N GLN A 9 2.02 -24.03 -22.38
CA GLN A 9 2.34 -24.58 -21.06
C GLN A 9 3.86 -24.77 -20.90
N GLY A 10 4.55 -25.23 -21.95
CA GLY A 10 6.00 -25.34 -21.98
C GLY A 10 6.72 -24.00 -21.84
N LEU A 11 6.24 -22.94 -22.51
CA LEU A 11 6.78 -21.59 -22.35
C LEU A 11 6.54 -21.04 -20.94
N LYS A 12 5.34 -21.21 -20.42
CA LYS A 12 4.99 -20.80 -19.04
C LYS A 12 5.86 -21.48 -17.98
N ALA A 13 6.27 -22.71 -18.21
CA ALA A 13 7.14 -23.45 -17.31
C ALA A 13 8.61 -23.03 -17.40
N ARG A 14 9.07 -22.59 -18.58
CA ARG A 14 10.49 -22.31 -18.88
C ARG A 14 10.87 -20.84 -18.85
N VAL A 15 9.91 -19.90 -18.84
CA VAL A 15 10.17 -18.46 -18.81
C VAL A 15 9.82 -17.88 -17.45
N SER A 16 10.77 -17.22 -16.83
CA SER A 16 10.54 -16.52 -15.57
C SER A 16 10.14 -15.06 -15.81
N CYS A 17 9.09 -14.59 -15.11
CA CYS A 17 8.73 -13.17 -15.08
C CYS A 17 9.90 -12.28 -14.63
N ALA A 18 10.73 -12.77 -13.71
CA ALA A 18 11.92 -12.06 -13.25
C ALA A 18 12.96 -11.90 -14.39
N ALA A 19 13.21 -12.97 -15.16
CA ALA A 19 14.12 -12.89 -16.32
C ALA A 19 13.61 -11.90 -17.35
N LEU A 20 12.30 -11.89 -17.62
CA LEU A 20 11.71 -10.92 -18.56
C LEU A 20 11.92 -9.48 -18.11
N LEU A 21 11.72 -9.16 -16.84
CA LEU A 21 11.94 -7.81 -16.29
C LEU A 21 13.40 -7.36 -16.31
N GLU A 22 14.33 -8.29 -16.10
CA GLU A 22 15.75 -7.96 -16.04
C GLU A 22 16.38 -7.76 -17.44
N TRP A 23 15.82 -8.39 -18.47
CA TRP A 23 16.38 -8.39 -19.82
C TRP A 23 15.66 -7.44 -20.79
N LEU A 24 14.37 -7.19 -20.63
CA LEU A 24 13.66 -6.22 -21.46
C LEU A 24 14.08 -4.78 -21.17
N ARG A 25 14.11 -3.97 -22.21
CA ARG A 25 14.39 -2.53 -22.09
C ARG A 25 13.07 -1.73 -22.10
N PRO A 26 12.93 -0.70 -21.25
CA PRO A 26 13.86 -0.26 -20.19
C PRO A 26 13.94 -1.28 -19.03
N VAL A 27 15.12 -1.40 -18.43
CA VAL A 27 15.42 -2.44 -17.43
C VAL A 27 14.73 -2.15 -16.10
N TRP A 28 14.01 -3.14 -15.58
CA TRP A 28 13.53 -3.16 -14.22
C TRP A 28 14.63 -3.60 -13.26
N ARG A 29 14.82 -2.87 -12.18
CA ARG A 29 15.86 -3.17 -11.17
C ARG A 29 15.24 -3.85 -9.97
N LEU A 30 15.88 -4.95 -9.53
CA LEU A 30 15.48 -5.64 -8.32
C LEU A 30 15.75 -4.77 -7.08
N ASP A 31 14.71 -4.48 -6.30
CA ASP A 31 14.82 -3.88 -4.97
C ASP A 31 15.20 -4.98 -3.96
N ARG A 32 16.49 -5.17 -3.74
CA ARG A 32 17.01 -6.24 -2.86
C ARG A 32 16.57 -6.05 -1.41
N ALA A 33 16.39 -4.80 -0.96
CA ALA A 33 16.03 -4.50 0.41
C ALA A 33 14.59 -4.94 0.74
N GLU A 34 13.70 -4.83 -0.25
CA GLU A 34 12.28 -5.18 -0.11
C GLU A 34 11.90 -6.52 -0.76
N SER A 35 12.88 -7.28 -1.24
CA SER A 35 12.66 -8.58 -1.88
C SER A 35 13.00 -9.75 -0.96
N THR A 36 12.31 -10.86 -1.18
CA THR A 36 12.58 -12.17 -0.58
C THR A 36 12.65 -13.24 -1.68
N ASN A 37 13.09 -14.45 -1.34
CA ASN A 37 13.08 -15.56 -2.30
C ASN A 37 11.68 -15.92 -2.82
N ARG A 38 10.61 -15.58 -2.09
CA ARG A 38 9.22 -15.87 -2.48
C ARG A 38 8.54 -14.69 -3.16
N SER A 39 9.03 -13.46 -2.98
CA SER A 39 8.43 -12.24 -3.51
C SER A 39 9.52 -11.25 -3.87
N ARG A 40 9.75 -11.03 -5.15
CA ARG A 40 10.78 -10.15 -5.70
C ARG A 40 10.13 -8.85 -6.16
N LYS A 41 10.56 -7.74 -5.61
CA LYS A 41 10.07 -6.41 -5.96
C LYS A 41 11.00 -5.78 -6.99
N TYR A 42 10.45 -5.41 -8.11
CA TYR A 42 11.17 -4.71 -9.18
C TYR A 42 10.68 -3.27 -9.27
N ARG A 43 11.59 -2.36 -9.57
CA ARG A 43 11.32 -0.93 -9.76
C ARG A 43 11.87 -0.45 -11.10
N ARG A 44 11.12 0.47 -11.72
CA ARG A 44 11.55 1.21 -12.91
C ARG A 44 11.14 2.67 -12.72
N GLY A 45 12.12 3.53 -12.46
CA GLY A 45 11.84 4.94 -12.18
C GLY A 45 11.01 5.20 -10.91
N PRO A 46 10.59 6.44 -10.67
CA PRO A 46 9.74 6.80 -9.54
C PRO A 46 8.33 6.20 -9.69
N GLY A 47 7.88 5.47 -8.66
CA GLY A 47 6.51 5.00 -8.56
C GLY A 47 6.12 3.81 -9.46
N GLU A 48 7.03 3.23 -10.24
CA GLU A 48 6.77 2.01 -10.99
C GLU A 48 7.28 0.80 -10.24
N ILE A 49 6.36 -0.09 -9.87
CA ILE A 49 6.65 -1.28 -9.05
C ILE A 49 5.94 -2.48 -9.66
N LEU A 50 6.68 -3.58 -9.82
CA LEU A 50 6.12 -4.90 -10.12
C LEU A 50 6.63 -5.92 -9.10
N ILE A 51 5.78 -6.82 -8.69
CA ILE A 51 6.13 -7.89 -7.76
C ILE A 51 6.02 -9.23 -8.48
N VAL A 52 7.10 -10.00 -8.45
CA VAL A 52 7.16 -11.36 -8.99
C VAL A 52 7.13 -12.35 -7.85
N ASN A 53 6.25 -13.32 -7.93
CA ASN A 53 6.03 -14.38 -6.94
C ASN A 53 5.93 -15.76 -7.59
N HIS A 54 5.47 -16.78 -6.84
CA HIS A 54 5.30 -18.15 -7.33
C HIS A 54 6.54 -18.70 -8.05
N ASN A 55 7.73 -18.52 -7.46
CA ASN A 55 9.01 -18.93 -8.04
C ASN A 55 9.28 -18.31 -9.42
N GLY A 56 8.84 -17.07 -9.63
CA GLY A 56 9.01 -16.36 -10.89
C GLY A 56 7.89 -16.61 -11.92
N ARG A 57 6.86 -17.36 -11.59
CA ARG A 57 5.77 -17.73 -12.52
C ARG A 57 4.57 -16.79 -12.50
N GLY A 58 4.45 -15.96 -11.48
CA GLY A 58 3.39 -14.98 -11.32
C GLY A 58 3.94 -13.58 -11.08
N TRP A 59 3.16 -12.59 -11.46
CA TRP A 59 3.47 -11.18 -11.19
C TRP A 59 2.20 -10.41 -10.85
N TRP A 60 2.38 -9.27 -10.23
CA TRP A 60 1.31 -8.31 -9.99
C TRP A 60 1.87 -6.90 -9.79
N ASP A 61 1.06 -5.91 -10.13
CA ASP A 61 1.32 -4.50 -9.89
C ASP A 61 0.59 -4.08 -8.60
N PRO A 62 1.31 -3.68 -7.53
CA PRO A 62 0.66 -3.26 -6.28
C PRO A 62 -0.11 -1.95 -6.40
N LEU A 63 0.03 -1.23 -7.51
CA LEU A 63 -0.60 0.05 -7.78
C LEU A 63 -1.82 -0.07 -8.72
N SER A 64 -2.11 -1.30 -9.21
CA SER A 64 -3.24 -1.58 -10.09
C SER A 64 -3.83 -2.96 -9.81
N GLU A 65 -4.80 -3.42 -10.61
CA GLU A 65 -5.29 -4.80 -10.57
C GLU A 65 -4.54 -5.75 -11.51
N ALA A 66 -3.56 -5.21 -12.24
CA ALA A 66 -2.80 -5.97 -13.20
C ALA A 66 -2.00 -7.06 -12.51
N LYS A 67 -2.21 -8.29 -12.95
CA LYS A 67 -1.55 -9.51 -12.44
C LYS A 67 -1.67 -10.63 -13.45
N GLY A 68 -0.87 -11.65 -13.28
CA GLY A 68 -1.01 -12.85 -14.10
C GLY A 68 0.30 -13.64 -14.23
N ASP A 69 0.49 -14.22 -15.39
CA ASP A 69 1.64 -15.03 -15.76
C ASP A 69 2.60 -14.27 -16.71
N VAL A 70 3.57 -14.95 -17.25
CA VAL A 70 4.57 -14.37 -18.14
C VAL A 70 3.99 -13.81 -19.44
N PHE A 71 2.89 -14.36 -19.96
CA PHE A 71 2.24 -13.86 -21.18
C PHE A 71 1.57 -12.51 -20.92
N THR A 72 0.81 -12.43 -19.85
CA THR A 72 0.17 -11.17 -19.43
C THR A 72 1.20 -10.12 -19.03
N LEU A 73 2.35 -10.55 -18.47
CA LEU A 73 3.46 -9.63 -18.20
C LEU A 73 4.04 -9.05 -19.48
N ALA A 74 4.29 -9.86 -20.50
CA ALA A 74 4.80 -9.39 -21.78
C ALA A 74 3.86 -8.35 -22.42
N GLN A 75 2.55 -8.59 -22.40
CA GLN A 75 1.53 -7.66 -22.89
C GLN A 75 1.38 -6.41 -22.01
N TYR A 76 1.58 -6.53 -20.69
CA TYR A 76 1.59 -5.38 -19.78
C TYR A 76 2.78 -4.46 -20.03
N LEU A 77 3.95 -5.05 -20.32
CA LEU A 77 5.17 -4.30 -20.61
C LEU A 77 5.15 -3.65 -22.00
N ASP A 78 4.49 -4.30 -22.94
CA ASP A 78 4.25 -3.79 -24.30
C ASP A 78 2.80 -4.05 -24.72
N PRO A 79 1.91 -3.06 -24.53
CA PRO A 79 0.49 -3.18 -24.86
C PRO A 79 0.20 -3.39 -26.36
N SER A 80 1.17 -3.18 -27.25
CA SER A 80 1.03 -3.42 -28.68
C SER A 80 1.08 -4.93 -29.04
N LEU A 81 1.56 -5.76 -28.11
CA LEU A 81 1.68 -7.20 -28.34
C LEU A 81 0.33 -7.91 -28.29
N THR A 82 0.00 -8.57 -29.39
CA THR A 82 -1.02 -9.64 -29.37
C THR A 82 -0.51 -10.84 -28.58
N PHE A 83 -1.39 -11.77 -28.20
CA PHE A 83 -0.98 -13.01 -27.54
C PHE A 83 0.06 -13.80 -28.36
N ALA A 84 -0.11 -13.87 -29.68
CA ALA A 84 0.85 -14.50 -30.59
C ALA A 84 2.20 -13.77 -30.62
N GLY A 85 2.17 -12.43 -30.53
CA GLY A 85 3.37 -11.59 -30.39
C GLY A 85 4.10 -11.87 -29.06
N ALA A 86 3.37 -11.94 -27.97
CA ALA A 86 3.90 -12.31 -26.67
C ALA A 86 4.58 -13.70 -26.70
N CYS A 87 3.92 -14.70 -27.27
CA CYS A 87 4.52 -16.04 -27.44
C CYS A 87 5.85 -15.99 -28.22
N ARG A 88 5.94 -15.17 -29.27
CA ARG A 88 7.16 -15.02 -30.07
C ARG A 88 8.30 -14.41 -29.26
N VAL A 89 8.01 -13.35 -28.51
CA VAL A 89 8.99 -12.70 -27.60
C VAL A 89 9.46 -13.71 -26.55
N LEU A 90 8.54 -14.41 -25.90
CA LEU A 90 8.83 -15.33 -24.80
C LEU A 90 9.67 -16.55 -25.22
N ARG A 91 9.60 -16.99 -26.47
CA ARG A 91 10.49 -18.06 -26.99
C ARG A 91 11.95 -17.69 -26.86
N GLY A 92 12.29 -16.40 -27.05
CA GLY A 92 13.66 -15.89 -26.87
C GLY A 92 14.15 -15.91 -25.42
N PHE A 93 13.23 -16.05 -24.46
CA PHE A 93 13.54 -16.08 -23.02
C PHE A 93 13.48 -17.47 -22.39
N ALA A 94 13.15 -18.49 -23.15
CA ALA A 94 13.05 -19.85 -22.64
C ALA A 94 14.40 -20.37 -22.14
N GLY A 95 14.46 -20.74 -20.85
CA GLY A 95 15.70 -21.22 -20.21
C GLY A 95 16.64 -20.14 -19.69
N ILE A 96 16.31 -18.84 -19.84
CA ILE A 96 17.14 -17.76 -19.25
C ILE A 96 16.89 -17.72 -17.75
N THR A 97 17.97 -17.88 -16.98
CA THR A 97 17.94 -17.74 -15.52
C THR A 97 18.07 -16.26 -15.16
N PRO A 98 17.22 -15.73 -14.24
CA PRO A 98 17.38 -14.38 -13.75
C PRO A 98 18.76 -14.14 -13.14
N ALA A 99 19.42 -13.04 -13.47
CA ALA A 99 20.71 -12.66 -12.88
C ALA A 99 20.63 -12.48 -11.35
N SER A 100 19.45 -12.14 -10.85
CA SER A 100 19.13 -11.97 -9.43
C SER A 100 18.92 -13.29 -8.66
N SER A 101 19.16 -14.46 -9.26
CA SER A 101 19.00 -15.75 -8.57
C SER A 101 20.01 -15.98 -7.44
N ALA A 102 21.08 -15.17 -7.36
CA ALA A 102 22.03 -15.22 -6.25
C ALA A 102 21.40 -14.70 -4.95
N ALA A 103 21.42 -15.53 -3.95
CA ALA A 103 21.07 -15.36 -2.53
C ALA A 103 20.32 -14.07 -2.17
N LEU A 104 19.02 -14.05 -2.41
CA LEU A 104 18.12 -13.15 -1.71
C LEU A 104 17.97 -13.64 -0.26
N ARG A 105 17.76 -12.70 0.66
CA ARG A 105 17.48 -13.01 2.08
C ARG A 105 16.53 -14.20 2.18
N ALA A 106 16.88 -15.18 3.05
CA ALA A 106 15.96 -16.25 3.39
C ALA A 106 14.58 -15.68 3.69
N PRO A 107 13.47 -16.33 3.28
CA PRO A 107 12.15 -15.84 3.62
C PRO A 107 12.12 -15.66 5.12
N ARG A 108 11.75 -14.48 5.59
CA ARG A 108 11.42 -14.31 7.01
C ARG A 108 10.47 -15.43 7.36
N THR A 109 10.83 -16.15 8.42
CA THR A 109 10.13 -17.31 9.00
C THR A 109 8.62 -17.32 8.71
N ALA A 110 8.06 -18.51 8.54
CA ALA A 110 6.63 -18.75 8.38
C ALA A 110 5.79 -17.71 9.12
N ALA A 111 4.63 -17.35 8.54
CA ALA A 111 3.70 -16.45 9.22
C ALA A 111 3.66 -16.82 10.70
N PRO A 112 3.82 -15.87 11.63
CA PRO A 112 3.80 -16.21 13.03
C PRO A 112 2.51 -16.96 13.32
N ASP A 113 2.58 -18.06 14.07
CA ASP A 113 1.43 -18.88 14.49
C ASP A 113 0.38 -18.05 15.26
N VAL A 114 0.73 -16.81 15.64
CA VAL A 114 -0.13 -15.88 16.38
C VAL A 114 -0.80 -14.93 15.42
N PRO A 115 -2.13 -14.91 15.32
CA PRO A 115 -2.92 -13.96 14.51
C PRO A 115 -2.56 -12.50 14.79
N ALA A 116 -2.77 -11.63 13.79
CA ALA A 116 -2.49 -10.19 13.92
C ALA A 116 -3.26 -9.58 15.10
N GLU A 117 -4.51 -9.99 15.31
CA GLU A 117 -5.38 -9.53 16.41
C GLU A 117 -4.78 -9.85 17.77
N GLN A 118 -4.38 -11.09 18.02
CA GLN A 118 -3.75 -11.44 19.30
C GLN A 118 -2.41 -10.72 19.53
N ARG A 119 -1.65 -10.46 18.45
CA ARG A 119 -0.42 -9.65 18.54
C ARG A 119 -0.74 -8.20 18.88
N TRP A 120 -1.83 -7.66 18.37
CA TRP A 120 -2.32 -6.32 18.67
C TRP A 120 -2.75 -6.20 20.12
N GLU A 121 -3.57 -7.12 20.61
CA GLU A 121 -4.08 -7.13 21.97
C GLU A 121 -2.98 -7.18 23.05
N ARG A 122 -1.90 -7.87 22.74
CA ARG A 122 -0.71 -7.95 23.61
C ARG A 122 0.11 -6.66 23.66
N ARG A 123 -0.21 -5.64 22.84
CA ARG A 123 0.51 -4.37 22.84
C ARG A 123 -0.13 -3.37 23.78
N ALA A 124 0.71 -2.63 24.48
CA ALA A 124 0.27 -1.54 25.31
C ALA A 124 -0.39 -0.45 24.44
N LEU A 125 -1.39 0.22 24.99
CA LEU A 125 -1.93 1.44 24.41
C LEU A 125 -0.82 2.49 24.33
N LEU A 126 -0.84 3.31 23.28
CA LEU A 126 0.10 4.41 23.13
C LEU A 126 0.05 5.32 24.35
N SER A 127 1.16 5.49 25.06
CA SER A 127 1.24 6.30 26.27
C SER A 127 2.19 7.47 26.13
N HIS A 128 1.83 8.59 26.76
CA HIS A 128 2.64 9.80 26.76
C HIS A 128 4.06 9.50 27.30
N GLY A 129 5.08 9.98 26.60
CA GLY A 129 6.47 9.78 26.99
C GLY A 129 7.05 8.39 26.67
N SER A 130 6.27 7.45 26.12
CA SER A 130 6.79 6.16 25.65
C SER A 130 7.74 6.34 24.45
N ALA A 131 8.49 5.29 24.12
CA ALA A 131 9.39 5.33 22.96
C ALA A 131 8.64 5.52 21.64
N SER A 132 7.47 4.88 21.48
CA SER A 132 6.59 5.07 20.32
C SER A 132 6.02 6.50 20.28
N TRP A 133 5.61 7.03 21.43
CA TRP A 133 5.15 8.43 21.54
C TRP A 133 6.25 9.41 21.13
N ARG A 134 7.47 9.27 21.68
CA ARG A 134 8.60 10.14 21.32
C ARG A 134 8.94 10.07 19.83
N TYR A 135 8.82 8.89 19.22
CA TYR A 135 8.98 8.75 17.78
C TYR A 135 7.91 9.54 17.01
N LEU A 136 6.63 9.37 17.37
CA LEU A 136 5.53 10.03 16.68
C LEU A 136 5.49 11.55 16.93
N ALA A 137 5.65 11.98 18.18
CA ALA A 137 5.62 13.39 18.53
C ALA A 137 6.91 14.12 18.15
N GLY A 138 8.08 13.51 18.41
CA GLY A 138 9.37 14.18 18.19
C GLY A 138 9.85 14.10 16.76
N ARG A 139 9.84 12.91 16.14
CA ARG A 139 10.35 12.74 14.77
C ARG A 139 9.33 13.00 13.68
N ARG A 140 8.05 12.72 13.97
CA ARG A 140 6.95 12.90 13.02
C ARG A 140 6.14 14.15 13.26
N HIS A 141 6.45 14.89 14.32
CA HIS A 141 5.80 16.15 14.74
C HIS A 141 4.27 16.03 14.90
N LEU A 142 3.77 14.83 15.18
CA LEU A 142 2.35 14.64 15.42
C LEU A 142 1.93 15.26 16.75
N PRO A 143 0.94 16.18 16.76
CA PRO A 143 0.50 16.83 17.99
C PRO A 143 -0.12 15.85 18.99
N ALA A 144 0.04 16.12 20.28
CA ALA A 144 -0.50 15.29 21.36
C ALA A 144 -2.01 15.01 21.19
N ARG A 145 -2.80 15.99 20.75
CA ARG A 145 -4.25 15.82 20.52
C ARG A 145 -4.56 14.70 19.51
N ILE A 146 -3.75 14.57 18.44
CA ILE A 146 -3.92 13.54 17.43
C ILE A 146 -3.51 12.17 17.97
N LEU A 147 -2.42 12.09 18.72
CA LEU A 147 -1.96 10.85 19.34
C LEU A 147 -2.94 10.35 20.40
N ILE A 148 -3.56 11.25 21.17
CA ILE A 148 -4.61 10.92 22.13
C ILE A 148 -5.85 10.40 21.39
N ALA A 149 -6.30 11.06 20.32
CA ALA A 149 -7.42 10.59 19.49
C ALA A 149 -7.15 9.20 18.91
N ALA A 150 -5.95 8.97 18.36
CA ALA A 150 -5.54 7.67 17.83
C ALA A 150 -5.47 6.57 18.90
N ARG A 151 -5.09 6.92 20.14
CA ARG A 151 -5.15 6.00 21.29
C ARG A 151 -6.58 5.67 21.68
N ILE A 152 -7.45 6.67 21.81
CA ILE A 152 -8.86 6.49 22.23
C ILE A 152 -9.61 5.59 21.22
N THR A 153 -9.36 5.76 19.94
CA THR A 153 -9.97 4.96 18.87
C THR A 153 -9.29 3.60 18.65
N ASP A 154 -8.28 3.25 19.47
CA ASP A 154 -7.46 2.04 19.31
C ASP A 154 -6.86 1.91 17.89
N ALA A 155 -6.58 3.04 17.26
CA ALA A 155 -5.97 3.09 15.93
C ALA A 155 -4.45 2.93 15.97
N VAL A 156 -3.81 3.26 17.11
CA VAL A 156 -2.36 3.18 17.31
C VAL A 156 -2.02 2.56 18.65
N ARG A 157 -1.10 1.59 18.64
CA ARG A 157 -0.50 0.98 19.83
C ARG A 157 1.02 1.01 19.79
N GLU A 158 1.65 0.75 20.94
CA GLU A 158 3.08 0.66 21.04
C GLU A 158 3.59 -0.63 20.42
N GLY A 159 4.57 -0.51 19.53
CA GLY A 159 5.28 -1.63 18.97
C GLY A 159 6.62 -1.92 19.68
N PRO A 160 7.27 -3.03 19.37
CA PRO A 160 8.60 -3.33 19.88
C PRO A 160 9.64 -2.32 19.39
N HIS A 161 10.69 -2.13 20.19
CA HIS A 161 11.84 -1.27 19.86
C HIS A 161 11.45 0.19 19.55
N GLY A 162 10.40 0.70 20.19
CA GLY A 162 9.92 2.07 20.00
C GLY A 162 9.22 2.32 18.67
N SER A 163 8.82 1.27 17.95
CA SER A 163 7.97 1.40 16.77
C SER A 163 6.52 1.70 17.15
N ALA A 164 5.81 2.39 16.30
CA ALA A 164 4.36 2.56 16.39
C ALA A 164 3.66 1.54 15.49
N TRP A 165 2.59 0.94 15.98
CA TRP A 165 1.75 -0.01 15.29
C TRP A 165 0.40 0.62 14.98
N PHE A 166 -0.05 0.52 13.72
CA PHE A 166 -1.27 1.13 13.23
C PHE A 166 -2.25 0.05 12.77
N ALA A 167 -3.46 0.07 13.30
CA ALA A 167 -4.49 -0.94 13.04
C ALA A 167 -5.05 -0.78 11.63
N HIS A 168 -5.02 -1.84 10.83
CA HIS A 168 -5.84 -1.97 9.64
C HIS A 168 -7.08 -2.78 9.98
N ARG A 169 -8.26 -2.20 9.73
CA ARG A 169 -9.54 -2.81 10.08
C ARG A 169 -10.43 -2.93 8.84
N ASP A 170 -11.20 -4.01 8.80
CA ASP A 170 -12.25 -4.20 7.79
C ASP A 170 -13.50 -3.33 8.07
N GLY A 171 -14.56 -3.52 7.27
CA GLY A 171 -15.80 -2.76 7.43
C GLY A 171 -16.59 -3.09 8.68
N ALA A 172 -16.38 -4.28 9.26
CA ALA A 172 -16.99 -4.68 10.54
C ALA A 172 -16.19 -4.20 11.76
N GLY A 173 -15.03 -3.57 11.55
CA GLY A 173 -14.13 -3.12 12.61
C GLY A 173 -13.12 -4.17 13.07
N GLY A 174 -13.14 -5.38 12.49
CA GLY A 174 -12.18 -6.44 12.79
C GLY A 174 -10.77 -6.09 12.36
N LEU A 175 -9.77 -6.39 13.20
CA LEU A 175 -8.37 -6.15 12.88
C LEU A 175 -7.90 -7.17 11.83
N THR A 176 -7.49 -6.70 10.67
CA THR A 176 -6.99 -7.53 9.58
C THR A 176 -5.48 -7.54 9.45
N GLY A 177 -4.82 -6.49 9.92
CA GLY A 177 -3.38 -6.36 9.83
C GLY A 177 -2.84 -5.14 10.55
N ILE A 178 -1.53 -5.01 10.59
CA ILE A 178 -0.85 -3.97 11.34
C ILE A 178 0.21 -3.34 10.45
N GLU A 179 0.07 -2.06 10.13
CA GLU A 179 1.16 -1.26 9.58
C GLU A 179 2.11 -0.88 10.72
N MET A 180 3.41 -1.01 10.49
CA MET A 180 4.42 -0.82 11.52
C MET A 180 5.45 0.21 11.07
N ARG A 181 5.73 1.21 11.90
CA ARG A 181 6.68 2.29 11.61
C ARG A 181 7.60 2.56 12.79
N GLY A 182 8.87 2.69 12.50
CA GLY A 182 9.89 3.06 13.47
C GLY A 182 10.90 4.03 12.86
N SER A 183 11.91 4.42 13.64
CA SER A 183 12.91 5.41 13.21
C SER A 183 13.76 4.94 12.00
N ALA A 184 14.06 3.66 11.93
CA ALA A 184 14.91 3.05 10.89
C ALA A 184 14.21 1.91 10.13
N TRP A 185 12.91 1.72 10.36
CA TRP A 185 12.24 0.54 9.86
C TRP A 185 10.76 0.80 9.59
N ARG A 186 10.25 0.19 8.53
CA ARG A 186 8.83 0.16 8.17
C ARG A 186 8.43 -1.24 7.69
N GLY A 187 7.19 -1.62 7.90
CA GLY A 187 6.70 -2.91 7.45
C GLY A 187 5.20 -3.09 7.67
N PHE A 188 4.72 -4.25 7.26
CA PHE A 188 3.36 -4.70 7.52
C PHE A 188 3.40 -6.09 8.17
N SER A 189 2.40 -6.40 9.01
CA SER A 189 2.39 -7.64 9.77
C SER A 189 2.35 -8.86 8.87
N ALA A 190 3.22 -9.84 9.13
CA ALA A 190 3.17 -11.13 8.44
C ALA A 190 1.82 -11.81 8.71
N GLY A 191 1.22 -12.42 7.67
CA GLY A 191 -0.10 -13.05 7.75
C GLY A 191 -1.27 -12.07 7.86
N GLY A 192 -1.02 -10.75 7.94
CA GLY A 192 -2.07 -9.74 7.98
C GLY A 192 -2.52 -9.28 6.59
N GLY A 193 -3.80 -8.90 6.47
CA GLY A 193 -4.38 -8.30 5.27
C GLY A 193 -4.34 -6.78 5.33
N LYS A 194 -3.90 -6.14 4.24
CA LYS A 194 -4.02 -4.68 4.10
C LYS A 194 -5.46 -4.32 3.77
N THR A 195 -6.13 -3.68 4.71
CA THR A 195 -7.45 -3.05 4.52
C THR A 195 -7.31 -1.53 4.63
N LEU A 196 -7.84 -0.91 5.68
CA LEU A 196 -7.69 0.52 5.92
C LEU A 196 -7.25 0.80 7.36
N PHE A 197 -6.25 1.64 7.52
CA PHE A 197 -6.10 2.43 8.72
C PHE A 197 -7.23 3.47 8.77
N ARG A 198 -7.76 3.76 9.95
CA ARG A 198 -8.89 4.68 10.14
C ARG A 198 -8.71 5.52 11.39
N LEU A 199 -8.83 6.84 11.24
CA LEU A 199 -8.95 7.79 12.34
C LEU A 199 -10.15 8.69 12.09
N PRO A 200 -11.27 8.55 12.82
CA PRO A 200 -12.34 9.54 12.82
C PRO A 200 -11.84 10.87 13.35
N GLY A 201 -12.16 11.97 12.70
CA GLY A 201 -11.79 13.31 13.17
C GLY A 201 -12.62 13.79 14.38
N GLY A 202 -13.75 13.12 14.64
CA GLY A 202 -14.63 13.39 15.78
C GLY A 202 -15.84 12.47 15.81
N SER A 203 -16.81 12.79 16.66
CA SER A 203 -18.08 12.04 16.84
C SER A 203 -19.21 12.56 15.95
N GLY A 204 -18.92 13.41 14.97
CA GLY A 204 -19.92 13.93 14.04
C GLY A 204 -20.34 12.90 13.00
N ARG A 205 -21.45 13.20 12.27
CA ARG A 205 -21.83 12.42 11.08
C ARG A 205 -20.71 12.53 10.05
N LEU A 206 -20.22 11.39 9.56
CA LEU A 206 -19.20 11.34 8.52
C LEU A 206 -19.85 11.68 7.18
N SER A 207 -19.35 12.75 6.54
CA SER A 207 -19.70 13.15 5.18
C SER A 207 -18.46 13.20 4.27
N ARG A 208 -17.27 12.98 4.82
CA ARG A 208 -16.01 13.04 4.08
C ARG A 208 -15.07 11.92 4.48
N VAL A 209 -14.40 11.31 3.51
CA VAL A 209 -13.25 10.43 3.75
C VAL A 209 -12.03 10.97 3.01
N ALA A 210 -10.91 11.13 3.72
CA ALA A 210 -9.63 11.51 3.13
C ALA A 210 -8.70 10.29 3.15
N VAL A 211 -8.22 9.86 1.98
CA VAL A 211 -7.42 8.66 1.81
C VAL A 211 -5.98 9.01 1.49
N CYS A 212 -5.07 8.64 2.40
CA CYS A 212 -3.62 8.78 2.28
C CYS A 212 -2.94 7.44 1.97
N GLU A 213 -1.63 7.47 1.69
CA GLU A 213 -0.87 6.24 1.45
C GLU A 213 -0.44 5.54 2.74
N ALA A 214 0.01 6.26 3.75
CA ALA A 214 0.43 5.68 5.03
C ALA A 214 -0.35 6.26 6.22
N ALA A 215 -0.42 5.49 7.30
CA ALA A 215 -1.12 5.90 8.52
C ALA A 215 -0.55 7.21 9.12
N ILE A 216 0.78 7.41 9.03
CA ILE A 216 1.41 8.65 9.50
C ILE A 216 0.91 9.85 8.69
N ASP A 217 0.70 9.69 7.38
CA ASP A 217 0.20 10.78 6.52
C ASP A 217 -1.26 11.11 6.83
N ALA A 218 -2.09 10.10 7.09
CA ALA A 218 -3.47 10.31 7.54
C ALA A 218 -3.55 11.05 8.89
N LEU A 219 -2.67 10.72 9.84
CA LEU A 219 -2.54 11.44 11.11
C LEU A 219 -2.02 12.88 10.92
N SER A 220 -1.10 13.07 9.98
CA SER A 220 -0.51 14.38 9.67
C SER A 220 -1.54 15.29 9.01
N LEU A 221 -2.30 14.77 8.05
CA LEU A 221 -3.41 15.50 7.44
C LEU A 221 -4.46 15.88 8.48
N ALA A 222 -4.84 14.95 9.36
CA ALA A 222 -5.75 15.23 10.46
C ALA A 222 -5.22 16.35 11.37
N ALA A 223 -3.92 16.39 11.63
CA ALA A 223 -3.28 17.45 12.40
C ALA A 223 -3.35 18.81 11.70
N ILE A 224 -3.06 18.86 10.40
CA ILE A 224 -3.08 20.06 9.55
C ILE A 224 -4.50 20.61 9.43
N GLU A 225 -5.50 19.76 9.22
CA GLU A 225 -6.91 20.16 9.10
C GLU A 225 -7.61 20.41 10.46
N GLY A 226 -6.90 20.26 11.59
CA GLY A 226 -7.49 20.42 12.91
C GLY A 226 -8.44 19.29 13.34
N ALA A 227 -8.31 18.11 12.76
CA ALA A 227 -9.16 16.95 12.98
C ALA A 227 -10.67 17.26 12.72
N ARG A 228 -11.02 17.52 11.47
CA ARG A 228 -12.39 17.83 11.05
C ARG A 228 -13.38 16.76 11.53
N ARG A 229 -14.45 17.19 12.19
CA ARG A 229 -15.42 16.30 12.84
C ARG A 229 -16.23 15.46 11.85
N ASP A 230 -16.36 15.92 10.61
CA ASP A 230 -17.11 15.28 9.52
C ASP A 230 -16.25 14.29 8.70
N THR A 231 -14.96 14.11 9.06
CA THR A 231 -13.99 13.43 8.22
C THR A 231 -13.47 12.14 8.85
N LEU A 232 -13.44 11.07 8.06
CA LEU A 232 -12.63 9.88 8.30
C LEU A 232 -11.29 10.03 7.59
N TYR A 233 -10.20 10.05 8.35
CA TYR A 233 -8.84 10.00 7.81
C TYR A 233 -8.42 8.54 7.68
N ALA A 234 -8.16 8.10 6.46
CA ALA A 234 -7.86 6.71 6.16
C ALA A 234 -6.51 6.55 5.44
N ALA A 235 -5.90 5.37 5.54
CA ALA A 235 -4.70 5.05 4.78
C ALA A 235 -4.66 3.58 4.32
N THR A 236 -3.97 3.33 3.20
CA THR A 236 -3.94 2.04 2.50
C THR A 236 -2.67 1.22 2.77
N ALA A 237 -1.69 1.76 3.50
CA ALA A 237 -0.33 1.21 3.66
C ALA A 237 0.39 0.97 2.31
N GLY A 238 0.25 1.92 1.39
CA GLY A 238 0.96 1.92 0.11
C GLY A 238 0.49 0.86 -0.89
N GLY A 239 -0.76 0.39 -0.80
CA GLY A 239 -1.32 -0.56 -1.75
C GLY A 239 -2.84 -0.60 -1.74
N MET A 240 -3.45 -0.92 -2.90
CA MET A 240 -4.89 -1.02 -3.06
C MET A 240 -5.27 -2.42 -3.58
N GLY A 241 -4.94 -3.44 -2.78
CA GLY A 241 -5.32 -4.83 -3.07
C GLY A 241 -6.82 -5.08 -2.86
N PRO A 242 -7.33 -6.29 -3.19
CA PRO A 242 -8.76 -6.60 -3.12
C PRO A 242 -9.42 -6.30 -1.78
N ALA A 243 -8.75 -6.60 -0.66
CA ALA A 243 -9.28 -6.32 0.68
C ALA A 243 -9.34 -4.81 0.99
N THR A 244 -8.35 -4.03 0.53
CA THR A 244 -8.35 -2.57 0.65
C THR A 244 -9.51 -1.97 -0.14
N LEU A 245 -9.71 -2.43 -1.38
CA LEU A 245 -10.81 -1.97 -2.23
C LEU A 245 -12.18 -2.31 -1.65
N ALA A 246 -12.35 -3.52 -1.11
CA ALA A 246 -13.58 -3.90 -0.43
C ALA A 246 -13.89 -3.00 0.76
N ALA A 247 -12.87 -2.70 1.59
CA ALA A 247 -13.01 -1.81 2.73
C ALA A 247 -13.32 -0.36 2.32
N LEU A 248 -12.74 0.14 1.22
CA LEU A 248 -13.07 1.45 0.65
C LEU A 248 -14.50 1.49 0.13
N ARG A 249 -14.95 0.47 -0.63
CA ARG A 249 -16.34 0.39 -1.13
C ARG A 249 -17.35 0.47 0.01
N GLN A 250 -17.10 -0.18 1.14
CA GLN A 250 -17.97 -0.08 2.31
C GLN A 250 -18.03 1.34 2.87
N VAL A 251 -16.91 2.04 2.98
CA VAL A 251 -16.88 3.43 3.43
C VAL A 251 -17.64 4.32 2.45
N LEU A 252 -17.42 4.16 1.14
CA LEU A 252 -18.09 4.95 0.11
C LEU A 252 -19.58 4.68 0.06
N HIS A 253 -20.02 3.44 0.27
CA HIS A 253 -21.44 3.11 0.38
C HIS A 253 -22.09 3.85 1.56
N GLY A 254 -21.42 3.94 2.71
CA GLY A 254 -21.91 4.75 3.84
C GLY A 254 -21.97 6.25 3.54
N LEU A 255 -21.12 6.76 2.65
CA LEU A 255 -21.11 8.17 2.24
C LEU A 255 -22.12 8.47 1.13
N SER A 256 -22.46 7.51 0.28
CA SER A 256 -23.35 7.73 -0.88
C SER A 256 -24.79 8.08 -0.50
N VAL A 257 -25.20 7.79 0.75
CA VAL A 257 -26.51 8.18 1.29
C VAL A 257 -26.59 9.67 1.69
N ASP A 258 -25.45 10.37 1.70
CA ASP A 258 -25.35 11.79 2.00
C ASP A 258 -25.03 12.57 0.70
N PRO A 259 -25.91 13.49 0.24
CA PRO A 259 -25.63 14.32 -0.93
C PRO A 259 -24.33 15.16 -0.81
N ALA A 260 -23.89 15.44 0.41
CA ALA A 260 -22.60 16.08 0.69
C ALA A 260 -21.42 15.08 0.76
N GLY A 261 -21.68 13.77 0.64
CA GLY A 261 -20.68 12.72 0.71
C GLY A 261 -19.52 12.96 -0.25
N MET A 262 -18.28 12.91 0.27
CA MET A 262 -17.08 13.27 -0.50
C MET A 262 -15.90 12.35 -0.19
N LEU A 263 -15.28 11.83 -1.24
CA LEU A 263 -13.98 11.17 -1.19
C LEU A 263 -12.88 12.16 -1.57
N ILE A 264 -11.87 12.28 -0.73
CA ILE A 264 -10.68 13.07 -1.00
C ILE A 264 -9.50 12.12 -1.23
N ALA A 265 -8.87 12.21 -2.39
CA ALA A 265 -7.56 11.60 -2.62
C ALA A 265 -6.48 12.53 -2.05
N ALA A 266 -5.95 12.17 -0.89
CA ALA A 266 -4.87 12.88 -0.20
C ALA A 266 -3.57 12.06 -0.31
N THR A 267 -3.22 11.67 -1.53
CA THR A 267 -2.08 10.81 -1.86
C THR A 267 -0.79 11.60 -1.94
N ASP A 268 0.35 10.91 -2.00
CA ASP A 268 1.65 11.51 -2.17
C ASP A 268 1.75 12.28 -3.50
N ALA A 269 2.60 13.30 -3.58
CA ALA A 269 2.75 14.16 -4.76
C ALA A 269 3.62 13.52 -5.86
N ASP A 270 3.80 12.20 -5.84
CA ASP A 270 4.60 11.46 -6.81
C ASP A 270 3.74 10.73 -7.88
N THR A 271 4.39 9.94 -8.73
CA THR A 271 3.71 9.19 -9.79
C THR A 271 2.82 8.07 -9.24
N ALA A 272 3.19 7.45 -8.11
CA ALA A 272 2.39 6.42 -7.47
C ALA A 272 1.12 7.04 -6.86
N GLY A 273 1.26 8.17 -6.18
CA GLY A 273 0.14 8.91 -5.61
C GLY A 273 -0.87 9.35 -6.67
N ARG A 274 -0.40 9.84 -7.82
CA ARG A 274 -1.30 10.17 -8.95
C ARG A 274 -2.09 8.96 -9.45
N ARG A 275 -1.47 7.79 -9.56
CA ARG A 275 -2.17 6.54 -9.93
C ARG A 275 -3.21 6.13 -8.89
N HIS A 276 -2.86 6.26 -7.60
CA HIS A 276 -3.80 6.02 -6.51
C HIS A 276 -4.99 6.97 -6.57
N ALA A 277 -4.76 8.27 -6.83
CA ALA A 277 -5.83 9.26 -6.96
C ALA A 277 -6.80 8.94 -8.11
N VAL A 278 -6.28 8.55 -9.28
CA VAL A 278 -7.11 8.13 -10.43
C VAL A 278 -7.98 6.91 -10.07
N ARG A 279 -7.43 5.96 -9.33
CA ARG A 279 -8.18 4.79 -8.89
C ARG A 279 -9.27 5.14 -7.87
N LEU A 280 -8.97 6.02 -6.92
CA LEU A 280 -9.93 6.53 -5.96
C LEU A 280 -11.06 7.30 -6.66
N GLN A 281 -10.75 8.09 -7.70
CA GLN A 281 -11.74 8.77 -8.53
C GLN A 281 -12.72 7.78 -9.19
N GLY A 282 -12.20 6.70 -9.79
CA GLY A 282 -13.04 5.64 -10.36
C GLY A 282 -14.01 5.04 -9.32
N MET A 283 -13.50 4.74 -8.13
CA MET A 283 -14.33 4.21 -7.03
C MET A 283 -15.40 5.20 -6.55
N ALA A 284 -15.08 6.50 -6.48
CA ALA A 284 -16.05 7.54 -6.12
C ALA A 284 -17.15 7.64 -7.17
N THR A 285 -16.79 7.60 -8.46
CA THR A 285 -17.75 7.59 -9.57
C THR A 285 -18.67 6.37 -9.52
N GLU A 286 -18.11 5.18 -9.33
CA GLU A 286 -18.89 3.93 -9.18
C GLU A 286 -19.88 3.99 -8.01
N ALA A 287 -19.50 4.65 -6.90
CA ALA A 287 -20.32 4.77 -5.69
C ALA A 287 -21.28 5.98 -5.73
N GLY A 288 -21.24 6.84 -6.73
CA GLY A 288 -22.03 8.08 -6.79
C GLY A 288 -21.64 9.11 -5.71
N VAL A 289 -20.38 9.10 -5.26
CA VAL A 289 -19.84 9.99 -4.23
C VAL A 289 -19.04 11.11 -4.90
N ARG A 290 -19.12 12.33 -4.39
CA ARG A 290 -18.30 13.45 -4.86
C ARG A 290 -16.81 13.14 -4.65
N PHE A 291 -15.98 13.66 -5.54
CA PHE A 291 -14.54 13.42 -5.50
C PHE A 291 -13.73 14.72 -5.59
N ASP A 292 -12.64 14.77 -4.85
CA ASP A 292 -11.63 15.83 -4.99
C ASP A 292 -10.23 15.27 -4.68
N THR A 293 -9.20 16.01 -5.09
CA THR A 293 -7.80 15.68 -4.83
C THR A 293 -7.12 16.83 -4.12
N ILE A 294 -6.43 16.53 -3.03
CA ILE A 294 -5.57 17.48 -2.34
C ILE A 294 -4.14 16.94 -2.31
N LEU A 295 -3.19 17.83 -2.45
CA LEU A 295 -1.76 17.50 -2.42
C LEU A 295 -1.06 18.19 -1.25
N PRO A 296 0.05 17.62 -0.73
CA PRO A 296 0.89 18.30 0.24
C PRO A 296 1.32 19.68 -0.29
N PRO A 297 1.23 20.74 0.52
CA PRO A 297 1.56 22.10 0.10
C PRO A 297 3.07 22.27 -0.14
N GLY A 298 3.44 23.33 -0.86
CA GLY A 298 4.83 23.75 -1.04
C GLY A 298 5.70 22.80 -1.87
N GLY A 299 5.11 21.93 -2.71
CA GLY A 299 5.85 20.96 -3.51
C GLY A 299 6.44 19.80 -2.70
N LEU A 300 6.00 19.62 -1.46
CA LEU A 300 6.42 18.51 -0.59
C LEU A 300 5.81 17.20 -1.07
N ASN A 301 6.47 16.07 -0.76
CA ASN A 301 6.05 14.77 -1.29
C ASN A 301 4.90 14.15 -0.50
N ASP A 302 4.93 14.22 0.82
CA ASP A 302 3.94 13.58 1.69
C ASP A 302 3.39 14.52 2.77
N TRP A 303 2.30 14.12 3.43
CA TRP A 303 1.62 14.94 4.44
C TRP A 303 2.43 15.06 5.73
N ASN A 304 3.30 14.10 6.05
CA ASN A 304 4.15 14.21 7.21
C ASN A 304 5.27 15.24 7.00
N ASP A 305 5.82 15.33 5.81
CA ASP A 305 6.77 16.39 5.47
C ASP A 305 6.10 17.77 5.51
N ALA A 306 4.84 17.88 5.05
CA ALA A 306 4.06 19.12 5.17
C ALA A 306 3.83 19.52 6.64
N LEU A 307 3.44 18.58 7.50
CA LEU A 307 3.25 18.85 8.93
C LEU A 307 4.57 19.29 9.60
N ARG A 308 5.68 18.66 9.27
CA ARG A 308 7.01 19.00 9.82
C ARG A 308 7.45 20.39 9.39
N ALA A 309 7.21 20.75 8.13
CA ALA A 309 7.51 22.08 7.63
C ALA A 309 6.73 23.17 8.38
N LEU A 310 5.42 22.94 8.63
CA LEU A 310 4.59 23.85 9.41
C LEU A 310 5.06 24.00 10.86
N ALA A 311 5.59 22.94 11.47
CA ALA A 311 6.09 22.96 12.84
C ALA A 311 7.45 23.66 12.99
N THR A 312 8.17 23.93 11.90
CA THR A 312 9.48 24.60 11.89
C THR A 312 9.42 26.09 11.54
N VAL A 313 8.23 26.59 11.19
CA VAL A 313 8.00 28.03 11.01
C VAL A 313 7.85 28.68 12.39
N PRO A 314 8.72 29.63 12.78
CA PRO A 314 8.72 30.25 14.10
C PRO A 314 7.46 31.09 14.40
#